data_bd91a917418230ecfbdbaa7640cb45f4
#
_entry.id   bd91a917418230ecfbdbaa7640cb45f4
#
_cell.length_a   1.000
_cell.length_b   1.000
_cell.length_c   1.000
_cell.angle_alpha   90.00
_cell.angle_beta   90.00
_cell.angle_gamma   90.00
#
_symmetry.space_group_name_H-M   'P 1'
#
loop_
_entity.id
_entity.type
_entity.pdbx_description
1 polymer ?
#
loop_
_entity_poly.entity_id
_entity_poly.type
_entity_poly.pdbx_seq_one_letter_code
_entity_poly.pdbx_strand_id
1 'polypeptide(L)'
;VIKKVQLPSAIPETWIVDTVSEVEVKVTVSNQLKVLLPDARISKVHAAGQLPTGFDPEAMYQSRNHPRGLQLTIFGASDAINSLGIDWEQVKNIVPGDQMSVYASSAMGQLDTHGSGGLLQSSLIGKRVSSKNVALGLAEMTADFINAYILGNVGTTGANVGACATFLYNLRQGIQDIRSGKYRVSIIGASEAPLTPEIIEGYRTMGALAEDDALRKIEGTTTGDPDYRRACRPFGNNCGFTLAEASQFVILFDDELAMELGANIYGSVADVFVSADGFKKSIPGPGIG
;
A
#
# COMPACT_ATOMS: atom_id res chain seq x y z
N VAL A 1 3.01 33.25 -15.96
CA VAL A 1 2.42 33.86 -14.74
C VAL A 1 2.47 32.80 -13.65
N ILE A 2 2.90 33.17 -12.46
CA ILE A 2 2.94 32.29 -11.29
C ILE A 2 2.30 33.02 -10.08
N LYS A 3 1.96 32.27 -9.04
CA LYS A 3 1.49 32.91 -7.80
C LYS A 3 2.66 33.61 -7.10
N LYS A 4 2.43 34.77 -6.53
CA LYS A 4 3.44 35.57 -5.82
C LYS A 4 4.16 34.77 -4.72
N VAL A 5 3.45 33.87 -4.07
CA VAL A 5 4.02 32.97 -3.02
C VAL A 5 4.97 31.91 -3.58
N GLN A 6 5.03 31.73 -4.89
CA GLN A 6 5.95 30.78 -5.57
C GLN A 6 7.26 31.45 -5.99
N LEU A 7 7.39 32.76 -5.79
CA LEU A 7 8.67 33.42 -6.01
C LEU A 7 9.70 32.92 -5.00
N PRO A 8 10.95 32.71 -5.43
CA PRO A 8 12.03 32.42 -4.50
C PRO A 8 12.27 33.64 -3.58
N SER A 9 12.76 33.39 -2.38
CA SER A 9 13.10 34.44 -1.39
C SER A 9 14.15 35.43 -1.93
N ALA A 10 15.06 34.98 -2.79
CA ALA A 10 16.00 35.80 -3.55
C ALA A 10 15.67 35.63 -5.04
N ILE A 11 15.22 36.74 -5.66
CA ILE A 11 14.89 36.75 -7.09
C ILE A 11 16.20 36.78 -7.88
N PRO A 12 16.44 35.83 -8.81
CA PRO A 12 17.63 35.86 -9.63
C PRO A 12 17.72 37.15 -10.49
N GLU A 13 18.92 37.69 -10.66
CA GLU A 13 19.16 38.90 -11.48
C GLU A 13 18.67 38.78 -12.93
N THR A 14 18.56 37.55 -13.43
CA THR A 14 18.07 37.22 -14.77
C THR A 14 16.54 37.22 -14.89
N TRP A 15 15.83 37.47 -13.80
CA TRP A 15 14.36 37.47 -13.75
C TRP A 15 13.82 38.89 -13.66
N ILE A 16 12.89 39.23 -14.54
CA ILE A 16 12.08 40.44 -14.43
C ILE A 16 10.71 39.99 -13.90
N VAL A 17 10.28 40.59 -12.83
CA VAL A 17 9.01 40.21 -12.13
C VAL A 17 8.06 41.40 -12.20
N ASP A 18 6.98 41.24 -12.99
CA ASP A 18 5.90 42.23 -13.13
C ASP A 18 4.68 41.75 -12.32
N THR A 19 4.08 42.63 -11.54
CA THR A 19 2.85 42.34 -10.81
C THR A 19 1.65 42.33 -11.75
N VAL A 20 0.90 41.23 -11.80
CA VAL A 20 -0.33 41.07 -12.57
C VAL A 20 -1.56 41.33 -11.71
N SER A 21 -1.56 40.82 -10.47
CA SER A 21 -2.61 41.03 -9.47
C SER A 21 -2.01 40.99 -8.05
N GLU A 22 -2.84 41.09 -7.03
CA GLU A 22 -2.39 40.92 -5.63
C GLU A 22 -1.76 39.55 -5.36
N VAL A 23 -2.18 38.52 -6.07
CA VAL A 23 -1.77 37.12 -5.85
C VAL A 23 -0.91 36.55 -6.97
N GLU A 24 -0.78 37.24 -8.13
CA GLU A 24 -0.08 36.72 -9.30
C GLU A 24 0.96 37.70 -9.84
N VAL A 25 2.05 37.13 -10.35
CA VAL A 25 3.14 37.85 -11.02
C VAL A 25 3.49 37.21 -12.34
N LYS A 26 3.91 38.02 -13.29
CA LYS A 26 4.54 37.57 -14.54
C LYS A 26 6.04 37.58 -14.34
N VAL A 27 6.67 36.45 -14.60
CA VAL A 27 8.13 36.32 -14.55
C VAL A 27 8.62 36.20 -16.01
N THR A 28 9.49 37.10 -16.39
CA THR A 28 10.22 37.04 -17.65
C THR A 28 11.66 36.69 -17.37
N VAL A 29 12.18 35.65 -18.01
CA VAL A 29 13.54 35.12 -17.79
C VAL A 29 14.36 35.34 -19.03
N SER A 30 15.50 36.02 -18.92
CA SER A 30 16.40 36.33 -20.02
C SER A 30 17.35 35.19 -20.41
N ASN A 31 17.48 34.18 -19.56
CA ASN A 31 18.32 33.01 -19.75
C ASN A 31 17.53 31.68 -19.73
N GLN A 32 18.22 30.55 -19.62
CA GLN A 32 17.59 29.25 -19.49
C GLN A 32 16.80 29.13 -18.18
N LEU A 33 15.55 28.75 -18.28
CA LEU A 33 14.69 28.40 -17.15
C LEU A 33 14.50 26.88 -17.12
N LYS A 34 14.86 26.24 -16.02
CA LYS A 34 14.51 24.82 -15.79
C LYS A 34 13.04 24.76 -15.38
N VAL A 35 12.25 24.07 -16.17
CA VAL A 35 10.82 23.83 -15.89
C VAL A 35 10.54 22.35 -15.82
N LEU A 36 9.57 21.97 -14.99
CA LEU A 36 9.01 20.64 -14.98
C LEU A 36 7.80 20.64 -15.92
N LEU A 37 7.83 19.74 -16.90
CA LEU A 37 6.69 19.50 -17.78
C LEU A 37 6.03 18.19 -17.35
N PRO A 38 4.69 18.11 -17.40
CA PRO A 38 4.00 16.85 -17.22
C PRO A 38 4.51 15.81 -18.22
N ASP A 39 4.71 14.57 -17.77
CA ASP A 39 5.04 13.47 -18.67
C ASP A 39 3.82 13.13 -19.51
N ALA A 40 3.97 13.23 -20.83
CA ALA A 40 2.91 12.95 -21.80
C ALA A 40 3.07 11.57 -22.45
N ARG A 41 3.99 10.74 -21.97
CA ARG A 41 4.16 9.39 -22.50
C ARG A 41 2.95 8.54 -22.16
N ILE A 42 2.49 7.76 -23.14
CA ILE A 42 1.41 6.80 -22.95
C ILE A 42 2.01 5.57 -22.25
N SER A 43 1.36 5.12 -21.19
CA SER A 43 1.74 3.87 -20.53
C SER A 43 1.64 2.70 -21.52
N LYS A 44 2.48 1.71 -21.36
CA LYS A 44 2.39 0.41 -22.06
C LYS A 44 1.69 -0.66 -21.21
N VAL A 45 1.28 -0.31 -20.01
CA VAL A 45 0.60 -1.18 -19.06
C VAL A 45 -0.70 -0.52 -18.66
N HIS A 46 -1.81 -1.12 -19.04
CA HIS A 46 -3.15 -0.66 -18.69
C HIS A 46 -3.92 -1.69 -17.83
N ALA A 47 -3.36 -2.90 -17.65
CA ALA A 47 -3.93 -3.90 -16.77
C ALA A 47 -3.56 -3.61 -15.31
N ALA A 48 -4.57 -3.46 -14.44
CA ALA A 48 -4.40 -3.33 -13.00
C ALA A 48 -5.60 -3.96 -12.27
N GLY A 49 -5.34 -4.55 -11.11
CA GLY A 49 -6.39 -5.01 -10.22
C GLY A 49 -6.87 -3.84 -9.35
N GLN A 50 -8.13 -3.49 -9.46
CA GLN A 50 -8.75 -2.42 -8.70
C GLN A 50 -9.93 -2.95 -7.89
N LEU A 51 -10.28 -2.26 -6.82
CA LEU A 51 -11.52 -2.52 -6.10
C LEU A 51 -12.74 -2.36 -7.03
N PRO A 52 -13.83 -3.07 -6.76
CA PRO A 52 -15.04 -2.96 -7.56
C PRO A 52 -15.52 -1.51 -7.69
N THR A 53 -16.00 -1.14 -8.87
CA THR A 53 -16.57 0.19 -9.11
C THR A 53 -17.72 0.46 -8.16
N GLY A 54 -17.70 1.62 -7.51
CA GLY A 54 -18.70 2.02 -6.52
C GLY A 54 -18.38 1.60 -5.09
N PHE A 55 -17.34 0.79 -4.88
CA PHE A 55 -16.83 0.53 -3.55
C PHE A 55 -15.78 1.58 -3.19
N ASP A 56 -16.05 2.34 -2.13
CA ASP A 56 -15.19 3.43 -1.66
C ASP A 56 -14.88 3.25 -0.17
N PRO A 57 -13.69 2.76 0.20
CA PRO A 57 -13.29 2.60 1.59
C PRO A 57 -13.19 3.93 2.33
N GLU A 58 -12.99 5.06 1.63
CA GLU A 58 -12.96 6.39 2.23
C GLU A 58 -14.30 6.77 2.86
N ALA A 59 -15.39 6.33 2.27
CA ALA A 59 -16.73 6.65 2.76
C ALA A 59 -17.16 5.83 4.00
N MET A 60 -16.43 4.80 4.36
CA MET A 60 -16.85 3.85 5.40
C MET A 60 -16.44 4.26 6.82
N TYR A 61 -15.54 5.22 6.99
CA TYR A 61 -15.11 5.76 8.28
C TYR A 61 -14.56 7.18 8.10
N GLN A 62 -14.21 7.87 9.19
CA GLN A 62 -13.65 9.21 9.11
C GLN A 62 -12.19 9.19 8.63
N SER A 63 -11.99 9.04 7.33
CA SER A 63 -10.71 8.78 6.68
C SER A 63 -10.11 9.97 5.94
N ARG A 64 -10.66 11.16 6.12
CA ARG A 64 -10.18 12.36 5.41
C ARG A 64 -8.67 12.54 5.55
N ASN A 65 -7.97 12.62 4.42
CA ASN A 65 -6.51 12.73 4.31
C ASN A 65 -5.75 11.45 4.72
N HIS A 66 -6.40 10.30 4.80
CA HIS A 66 -5.70 9.04 4.96
C HIS A 66 -5.28 8.49 3.59
N PRO A 67 -4.06 7.94 3.48
CA PRO A 67 -3.64 7.21 2.30
C PRO A 67 -4.58 6.04 2.00
N ARG A 68 -4.75 5.76 0.70
CA ARG A 68 -5.67 4.69 0.26
C ARG A 68 -5.33 3.32 0.85
N GLY A 69 -4.04 2.98 0.99
CA GLY A 69 -3.62 1.72 1.61
C GLY A 69 -4.08 1.61 3.07
N LEU A 70 -4.10 2.72 3.82
CA LEU A 70 -4.60 2.74 5.20
C LEU A 70 -6.13 2.66 5.26
N GLN A 71 -6.84 3.27 4.31
CA GLN A 71 -8.30 3.10 4.19
C GLN A 71 -8.65 1.62 3.93
N LEU A 72 -7.93 0.96 3.02
CA LEU A 72 -8.06 -0.47 2.76
C LEU A 72 -7.73 -1.32 3.98
N THR A 73 -6.74 -0.92 4.77
CA THR A 73 -6.36 -1.59 6.02
C THR A 73 -7.52 -1.65 7.00
N ILE A 74 -8.18 -0.51 7.25
CA ILE A 74 -9.31 -0.46 8.18
C ILE A 74 -10.45 -1.34 7.68
N PHE A 75 -10.77 -1.28 6.40
CA PHE A 75 -11.79 -2.13 5.81
C PHE A 75 -11.44 -3.61 5.95
N GLY A 76 -10.26 -4.04 5.46
CA GLY A 76 -9.88 -5.45 5.45
C GLY A 76 -9.75 -6.06 6.84
N ALA A 77 -9.21 -5.31 7.81
CA ALA A 77 -9.13 -5.78 9.19
C ALA A 77 -10.52 -5.86 9.85
N SER A 78 -11.42 -4.92 9.59
CA SER A 78 -12.79 -4.95 10.07
C SER A 78 -13.56 -6.13 9.47
N ASP A 79 -13.38 -6.41 8.19
CA ASP A 79 -14.01 -7.55 7.50
C ASP A 79 -13.53 -8.88 8.10
N ALA A 80 -12.22 -9.01 8.35
CA ALA A 80 -11.66 -10.20 9.00
C ALA A 80 -12.23 -10.42 10.41
N ILE A 81 -12.38 -9.36 11.21
CA ILE A 81 -13.00 -9.42 12.54
C ILE A 81 -14.47 -9.85 12.43
N ASN A 82 -15.23 -9.26 11.52
CA ASN A 82 -16.62 -9.61 11.31
C ASN A 82 -16.80 -11.07 10.84
N SER A 83 -15.82 -11.63 10.12
CA SER A 83 -15.85 -13.01 9.64
C SER A 83 -15.75 -14.05 10.76
N LEU A 84 -15.31 -13.67 11.95
CA LEU A 84 -15.22 -14.55 13.11
C LEU A 84 -16.59 -15.10 13.56
N GLY A 85 -17.67 -14.44 13.20
CA GLY A 85 -19.03 -14.84 13.59
C GLY A 85 -19.36 -14.63 15.07
N ILE A 86 -18.50 -13.93 15.79
CA ILE A 86 -18.64 -13.56 17.21
C ILE A 86 -18.47 -12.04 17.35
N ASP A 87 -19.05 -11.50 18.43
CA ASP A 87 -18.83 -10.09 18.77
C ASP A 87 -17.39 -9.90 19.30
N TRP A 88 -16.66 -8.95 18.74
CA TRP A 88 -15.30 -8.63 19.17
C TRP A 88 -15.21 -8.19 20.64
N GLU A 89 -16.27 -7.61 21.19
CA GLU A 89 -16.33 -7.28 22.62
C GLU A 89 -16.24 -8.52 23.53
N GLN A 90 -16.71 -9.68 23.06
CA GLN A 90 -16.53 -10.94 23.81
C GLN A 90 -15.05 -11.31 23.90
N VAL A 91 -14.29 -11.13 22.82
CA VAL A 91 -12.84 -11.35 22.82
C VAL A 91 -12.16 -10.40 23.81
N LYS A 92 -12.48 -9.11 23.78
CA LYS A 92 -11.89 -8.09 24.67
C LYS A 92 -12.22 -8.33 26.16
N ASN A 93 -13.36 -8.92 26.46
CA ASN A 93 -13.75 -9.24 27.85
C ASN A 93 -12.95 -10.41 28.43
N ILE A 94 -12.44 -11.31 27.58
CA ILE A 94 -11.71 -12.51 27.99
C ILE A 94 -10.20 -12.29 27.87
N VAL A 95 -9.77 -11.62 26.81
CA VAL A 95 -8.35 -11.45 26.47
C VAL A 95 -7.90 -10.04 26.81
N PRO A 96 -7.02 -9.84 27.79
CA PRO A 96 -6.42 -8.54 28.06
C PRO A 96 -5.65 -8.02 26.83
N GLY A 97 -5.59 -6.69 26.65
CA GLY A 97 -4.92 -6.07 25.51
C GLY A 97 -3.45 -6.49 25.39
N ASP A 98 -2.74 -6.69 26.49
CA ASP A 98 -1.35 -7.14 26.52
C ASP A 98 -1.14 -8.59 26.06
N GLN A 99 -2.21 -9.36 25.88
CA GLN A 99 -2.19 -10.69 25.27
C GLN A 99 -2.67 -10.69 23.80
N MET A 100 -2.76 -9.52 23.21
CA MET A 100 -3.06 -9.33 21.78
C MET A 100 -1.87 -8.73 21.05
N SER A 101 -1.61 -9.17 19.82
CA SER A 101 -0.62 -8.58 18.93
C SER A 101 -1.19 -8.26 17.55
N VAL A 102 -0.63 -7.27 16.89
CA VAL A 102 -0.97 -6.90 15.51
C VAL A 102 0.30 -6.81 14.67
N TYR A 103 0.39 -7.64 13.65
CA TYR A 103 1.48 -7.60 12.67
C TYR A 103 0.93 -7.35 11.28
N ALA A 104 1.05 -6.12 10.84
CA ALA A 104 0.55 -5.72 9.53
C ALA A 104 1.43 -4.63 8.94
N SER A 105 1.64 -4.69 7.64
CA SER A 105 2.47 -3.74 6.93
C SER A 105 2.08 -3.59 5.46
N SER A 106 2.68 -2.59 4.81
CA SER A 106 2.70 -2.42 3.37
C SER A 106 4.13 -2.60 2.88
N ALA A 107 4.35 -3.42 1.87
CA ALA A 107 5.68 -3.60 1.29
C ALA A 107 6.19 -2.33 0.61
N MET A 108 5.29 -1.53 0.06
CA MET A 108 5.60 -0.31 -0.67
C MET A 108 5.46 0.95 0.19
N GLY A 109 4.81 0.86 1.35
CA GLY A 109 4.39 2.03 2.12
C GLY A 109 3.20 2.75 1.47
N GLN A 110 2.88 3.94 1.95
CA GLN A 110 1.75 4.72 1.48
C GLN A 110 2.21 5.74 0.43
N LEU A 111 1.96 5.46 -0.84
CA LEU A 111 2.59 6.14 -1.98
C LEU A 111 1.79 7.31 -2.56
N ASP A 112 0.54 7.46 -2.17
CA ASP A 112 -0.33 8.50 -2.69
C ASP A 112 -0.02 9.91 -2.13
N THR A 113 -0.82 10.90 -2.50
CA THR A 113 -0.61 12.30 -2.11
C THR A 113 -0.79 12.56 -0.61
N HIS A 114 -1.41 11.65 0.14
CA HIS A 114 -1.57 11.75 1.60
C HIS A 114 -0.41 11.10 2.37
N GLY A 115 0.37 10.25 1.70
CA GLY A 115 1.56 9.62 2.23
C GLY A 115 2.87 10.16 1.63
N SER A 116 3.78 9.25 1.35
CA SER A 116 5.13 9.55 0.81
C SER A 116 5.10 10.28 -0.53
N GLY A 117 4.11 9.99 -1.39
CA GLY A 117 3.93 10.71 -2.65
C GLY A 117 3.72 12.20 -2.43
N GLY A 118 2.87 12.59 -1.48
CA GLY A 118 2.70 14.00 -1.11
C GLY A 118 3.95 14.63 -0.50
N LEU A 119 4.70 13.88 0.30
CA LEU A 119 5.98 14.36 0.84
C LEU A 119 6.97 14.72 -0.27
N LEU A 120 7.12 13.86 -1.27
CA LEU A 120 8.13 14.01 -2.31
C LEU A 120 7.72 14.95 -3.44
N GLN A 121 6.44 15.02 -3.77
CA GLN A 121 5.96 15.72 -4.97
C GLN A 121 5.34 17.11 -4.70
N SER A 122 4.85 17.37 -3.47
CA SER A 122 4.11 18.60 -3.19
C SER A 122 4.89 19.87 -3.55
N SER A 123 6.19 19.93 -3.23
CA SER A 123 7.03 21.09 -3.54
C SER A 123 7.21 21.29 -5.04
N LEU A 124 7.23 20.19 -5.84
CA LEU A 124 7.40 20.24 -7.30
C LEU A 124 6.17 20.82 -7.99
N ILE A 125 4.99 20.62 -7.42
CA ILE A 125 3.71 21.14 -7.94
C ILE A 125 3.24 22.41 -7.23
N GLY A 126 4.14 23.07 -6.48
CA GLY A 126 3.84 24.33 -5.78
C GLY A 126 2.88 24.18 -4.60
N LYS A 127 2.73 22.98 -4.04
CA LYS A 127 1.96 22.73 -2.82
C LYS A 127 2.86 22.68 -1.60
N ARG A 128 2.27 22.97 -0.43
CA ARG A 128 2.96 22.85 0.85
C ARG A 128 2.95 21.39 1.31
N VAL A 129 4.08 20.89 1.78
CA VAL A 129 4.18 19.58 2.44
C VAL A 129 3.46 19.63 3.79
N SER A 130 2.73 18.58 4.12
CA SER A 130 2.11 18.38 5.42
C SER A 130 2.99 17.50 6.30
N SER A 131 3.08 17.82 7.60
CA SER A 131 3.75 16.93 8.57
C SER A 131 3.14 15.53 8.63
N LYS A 132 1.85 15.39 8.30
CA LYS A 132 1.15 14.10 8.22
C LYS A 132 1.75 13.20 7.14
N ASN A 133 2.27 13.75 6.04
CA ASN A 133 2.84 12.97 4.95
C ASN A 133 4.00 12.07 5.39
N VAL A 134 4.78 12.48 6.38
CA VAL A 134 5.87 11.65 6.94
C VAL A 134 5.28 10.47 7.70
N ALA A 135 4.49 10.73 8.74
CA ALA A 135 3.94 9.67 9.58
C ALA A 135 3.04 8.71 8.80
N LEU A 136 2.10 9.23 8.00
CA LEU A 136 1.17 8.40 7.23
C LEU A 136 1.83 7.69 6.05
N GLY A 137 3.06 8.03 5.68
CA GLY A 137 3.80 7.37 4.60
C GLY A 137 4.49 6.07 4.99
N LEU A 138 4.60 5.78 6.29
CA LEU A 138 5.37 4.66 6.80
C LEU A 138 4.67 3.31 6.61
N ALA A 139 5.47 2.26 6.40
CA ALA A 139 4.98 0.90 6.14
C ALA A 139 4.28 0.28 7.37
N GLU A 140 4.73 0.62 8.57
CA GLU A 140 4.19 0.15 9.85
C GLU A 140 2.86 0.75 10.23
N MET A 141 2.46 1.86 9.62
CA MET A 141 1.18 2.51 9.94
C MET A 141 -0.03 1.59 9.74
N THR A 142 0.11 0.55 8.93
CA THR A 142 -0.91 -0.48 8.77
C THR A 142 -1.29 -1.12 10.12
N ALA A 143 -0.31 -1.56 10.91
CA ALA A 143 -0.56 -2.15 12.23
C ALA A 143 -1.09 -1.12 13.23
N ASP A 144 -0.50 0.07 13.26
CA ASP A 144 -0.90 1.13 14.18
C ASP A 144 -2.32 1.64 13.91
N PHE A 145 -2.75 1.68 12.65
CA PHE A 145 -4.11 2.07 12.28
C PHE A 145 -5.16 1.05 12.74
N ILE A 146 -4.86 -0.25 12.67
CA ILE A 146 -5.75 -1.30 13.21
C ILE A 146 -5.93 -1.10 14.71
N ASN A 147 -4.84 -0.86 15.43
CA ASN A 147 -4.92 -0.57 16.86
C ASN A 147 -5.73 0.71 17.13
N ALA A 148 -5.41 1.80 16.43
CA ALA A 148 -6.02 3.10 16.68
C ALA A 148 -7.52 3.17 16.34
N TYR A 149 -7.93 2.53 15.25
CA TYR A 149 -9.29 2.68 14.69
C TYR A 149 -10.23 1.52 14.99
N ILE A 150 -9.71 0.35 15.35
CA ILE A 150 -10.52 -0.87 15.52
C ILE A 150 -10.41 -1.44 16.93
N LEU A 151 -9.19 -1.65 17.42
CA LEU A 151 -8.96 -2.41 18.65
C LEU A 151 -8.91 -1.54 19.89
N GLY A 152 -8.28 -0.37 19.79
CA GLY A 152 -8.10 0.60 20.87
C GLY A 152 -6.96 0.30 21.83
N ASN A 153 -6.63 -0.97 22.09
CA ASN A 153 -5.54 -1.36 22.98
C ASN A 153 -5.06 -2.78 22.66
N VAL A 154 -3.76 -2.92 22.45
CA VAL A 154 -3.08 -4.20 22.24
C VAL A 154 -1.71 -4.20 22.91
N GLY A 155 -1.15 -5.40 23.14
CA GLY A 155 0.17 -5.56 23.76
C GLY A 155 1.31 -5.13 22.88
N THR A 156 1.20 -5.34 21.56
CA THR A 156 2.21 -4.89 20.60
C THR A 156 1.65 -4.71 19.21
N THR A 157 2.20 -3.75 18.49
CA THR A 157 2.07 -3.61 17.05
C THR A 157 3.43 -3.80 16.40
N GLY A 158 3.47 -4.27 15.17
CA GLY A 158 4.71 -4.46 14.42
C GLY A 158 4.50 -4.61 12.93
N ALA A 159 5.57 -4.39 12.20
CA ALA A 159 5.59 -4.48 10.75
C ALA A 159 6.85 -5.20 10.28
N ASN A 160 6.69 -6.39 9.75
CA ASN A 160 7.75 -7.04 9.01
C ASN A 160 7.58 -6.72 7.52
N VAL A 161 8.65 -6.36 6.84
CA VAL A 161 8.66 -6.06 5.41
C VAL A 161 9.61 -7.02 4.71
N GLY A 162 9.11 -7.72 3.72
CA GLY A 162 9.85 -8.69 2.92
C GLY A 162 9.39 -8.66 1.45
N ALA A 163 9.23 -7.45 0.89
CA ALA A 163 8.69 -7.24 -0.45
C ALA A 163 7.38 -8.03 -0.65
N CYS A 164 7.26 -8.83 -1.71
CA CYS A 164 6.07 -9.64 -1.99
C CYS A 164 5.76 -10.70 -0.92
N ALA A 165 6.73 -11.07 -0.08
CA ALA A 165 6.56 -12.03 1.02
C ALA A 165 6.17 -11.37 2.36
N THR A 166 5.90 -10.08 2.39
CA THR A 166 5.59 -9.30 3.59
C THR A 166 4.53 -9.97 4.47
N PHE A 167 3.43 -10.43 3.89
CA PHE A 167 2.37 -11.12 4.63
C PHE A 167 2.90 -12.38 5.35
N LEU A 168 3.74 -13.18 4.71
CA LEU A 168 4.28 -14.41 5.31
C LEU A 168 5.23 -14.14 6.48
N TYR A 169 5.99 -13.04 6.44
CA TYR A 169 6.81 -12.63 7.58
C TYR A 169 5.95 -12.21 8.78
N ASN A 170 4.89 -11.45 8.55
CA ASN A 170 3.94 -11.07 9.59
C ASN A 170 3.22 -12.31 10.15
N LEU A 171 2.79 -13.24 9.29
CA LEU A 171 2.15 -14.49 9.69
C LEU A 171 3.07 -15.36 10.55
N ARG A 172 4.34 -15.48 10.16
CA ARG A 172 5.36 -16.21 10.94
C ARG A 172 5.51 -15.63 12.34
N GLN A 173 5.56 -14.30 12.46
CA GLN A 173 5.68 -13.64 13.76
C GLN A 173 4.47 -13.92 14.64
N GLY A 174 3.27 -13.80 14.13
CA GLY A 174 2.06 -14.08 14.91
C GLY A 174 1.94 -15.54 15.35
N ILE A 175 2.34 -16.49 14.49
CA ILE A 175 2.39 -17.91 14.88
C ILE A 175 3.38 -18.13 16.03
N GLN A 176 4.54 -17.51 15.97
CA GLN A 176 5.54 -17.60 17.05
C GLN A 176 5.01 -17.02 18.36
N ASP A 177 4.28 -15.93 18.30
CA ASP A 177 3.65 -15.30 19.46
C ASP A 177 2.60 -16.20 20.10
N ILE A 178 1.69 -16.79 19.34
CA ILE A 178 0.69 -17.74 19.84
C ILE A 178 1.39 -18.98 20.45
N ARG A 179 2.34 -19.57 19.72
CA ARG A 179 3.07 -20.77 20.19
C ARG A 179 3.90 -20.52 21.43
N SER A 180 4.38 -19.31 21.65
CA SER A 180 5.11 -18.95 22.86
C SER A 180 4.22 -18.88 24.12
N GLY A 181 2.90 -18.86 23.94
CA GLY A 181 1.92 -18.65 25.00
C GLY A 181 1.86 -17.23 25.56
N LYS A 182 2.60 -16.28 24.94
CA LYS A 182 2.60 -14.88 25.38
C LYS A 182 1.33 -14.16 24.91
N TYR A 183 0.89 -14.46 23.71
CA TYR A 183 -0.31 -13.86 23.10
C TYR A 183 -1.34 -14.94 22.83
N ARG A 184 -2.61 -14.60 23.07
CA ARG A 184 -3.76 -15.46 22.80
C ARG A 184 -4.41 -15.12 21.46
N VAL A 185 -4.21 -13.88 21.00
CA VAL A 185 -4.77 -13.36 19.74
C VAL A 185 -3.66 -12.66 18.96
N SER A 186 -3.57 -12.91 17.66
CA SER A 186 -2.70 -12.16 16.76
C SER A 186 -3.44 -11.81 15.47
N ILE A 187 -3.54 -10.51 15.17
CA ILE A 187 -4.12 -10.00 13.92
C ILE A 187 -2.99 -9.77 12.93
N ILE A 188 -3.09 -10.39 11.77
CA ILE A 188 -2.01 -10.42 10.79
C ILE A 188 -2.54 -10.03 9.44
N GLY A 189 -1.81 -9.16 8.76
CA GLY A 189 -2.22 -8.76 7.42
C GLY A 189 -1.22 -7.95 6.63
N ALA A 190 -1.65 -7.59 5.44
CA ALA A 190 -1.00 -6.64 4.57
C ALA A 190 -2.03 -5.88 3.74
N SER A 191 -1.74 -4.62 3.46
CA SER A 191 -2.56 -3.78 2.59
C SER A 191 -1.67 -3.02 1.63
N GLU A 192 -2.01 -3.07 0.35
CA GLU A 192 -1.25 -2.44 -0.72
C GLU A 192 -2.17 -1.61 -1.60
N ALA A 193 -1.74 -0.40 -1.92
CA ALA A 193 -2.39 0.46 -2.91
C ALA A 193 -1.33 1.06 -3.87
N PRO A 194 -0.64 0.20 -4.67
CA PRO A 194 0.53 0.58 -5.44
C PRO A 194 0.20 1.18 -6.81
N LEU A 195 -1.06 1.48 -7.11
CA LEU A 195 -1.50 1.90 -8.44
C LEU A 195 -1.24 3.40 -8.68
N THR A 196 0.03 3.79 -8.62
CA THR A 196 0.50 5.12 -9.02
C THR A 196 1.33 5.03 -10.31
N PRO A 197 1.31 6.07 -11.16
CA PRO A 197 2.06 6.06 -12.41
C PRO A 197 3.55 5.74 -12.23
N GLU A 198 4.16 6.26 -11.17
CA GLU A 198 5.58 6.08 -10.86
C GLU A 198 5.91 4.64 -10.53
N ILE A 199 5.05 3.96 -9.79
CA ILE A 199 5.25 2.55 -9.41
C ILE A 199 4.99 1.63 -10.60
N ILE A 200 3.94 1.88 -11.36
CA ILE A 200 3.66 1.13 -12.59
C ILE A 200 4.85 1.24 -13.54
N GLU A 201 5.37 2.44 -13.78
CA GLU A 201 6.52 2.63 -14.65
C GLU A 201 7.80 2.00 -14.08
N GLY A 202 8.01 2.08 -12.77
CA GLY A 202 9.13 1.42 -12.09
C GLY A 202 9.15 -0.09 -12.32
N TYR A 203 8.05 -0.77 -12.08
CA TYR A 203 7.93 -2.21 -12.31
C TYR A 203 7.96 -2.58 -13.80
N ARG A 204 7.42 -1.71 -14.66
CA ARG A 204 7.50 -1.90 -16.12
C ARG A 204 8.96 -1.89 -16.60
N THR A 205 9.75 -0.92 -16.17
CA THR A 205 11.18 -0.83 -16.57
C THR A 205 12.02 -1.98 -16.04
N MET A 206 11.58 -2.65 -14.97
CA MET A 206 12.19 -3.90 -14.51
C MET A 206 11.85 -5.10 -15.41
N GLY A 207 10.96 -4.94 -16.40
CA GLY A 207 10.49 -6.03 -17.24
C GLY A 207 9.56 -7.01 -16.51
N ALA A 208 8.93 -6.58 -15.42
CA ALA A 208 8.15 -7.46 -14.54
C ALA A 208 6.65 -7.48 -14.88
N LEU A 209 6.12 -6.41 -15.47
CA LEU A 209 4.68 -6.28 -15.73
C LEU A 209 4.26 -6.87 -17.09
N ALA A 210 3.03 -7.36 -17.14
CA ALA A 210 2.35 -7.73 -18.36
C ALA A 210 2.03 -6.48 -19.19
N GLU A 211 2.85 -6.18 -20.19
CA GLU A 211 2.62 -5.08 -21.13
C GLU A 211 1.54 -5.45 -22.16
N ASP A 212 0.83 -4.45 -22.65
CA ASP A 212 -0.28 -4.64 -23.61
C ASP A 212 0.12 -5.41 -24.88
N ASP A 213 1.30 -5.12 -25.43
CA ASP A 213 1.82 -5.84 -26.61
C ASP A 213 2.07 -7.32 -26.34
N ALA A 214 2.56 -7.64 -25.14
CA ALA A 214 2.79 -9.02 -24.74
C ALA A 214 1.48 -9.75 -24.46
N LEU A 215 0.49 -9.09 -23.89
CA LEU A 215 -0.86 -9.62 -23.71
C LEU A 215 -1.51 -9.93 -25.06
N ARG A 216 -1.48 -8.99 -26.02
CA ARG A 216 -1.97 -9.20 -27.39
C ARG A 216 -1.32 -10.42 -28.04
N LYS A 217 -0.01 -10.56 -27.89
CA LYS A 217 0.72 -11.71 -28.44
C LYS A 217 0.24 -13.04 -27.86
N ILE A 218 -0.02 -13.10 -26.56
CA ILE A 218 -0.57 -14.33 -25.92
C ILE A 218 -1.98 -14.62 -26.43
N GLU A 219 -2.78 -13.59 -26.69
CA GLU A 219 -4.16 -13.70 -27.18
C GLU A 219 -4.23 -13.98 -28.69
N GLY A 220 -3.10 -13.90 -29.41
CA GLY A 220 -3.05 -14.08 -30.86
C GLY A 220 -3.64 -12.90 -31.63
N THR A 221 -3.71 -11.71 -31.04
CA THR A 221 -4.19 -10.49 -31.66
C THR A 221 -3.03 -9.51 -31.94
N THR A 222 -3.19 -8.64 -32.93
CA THR A 222 -2.17 -7.65 -33.30
C THR A 222 -2.66 -6.21 -33.16
N THR A 223 -3.94 -6.01 -33.01
CA THR A 223 -4.58 -4.68 -32.93
C THR A 223 -5.68 -4.69 -31.86
N GLY A 224 -6.05 -3.50 -31.41
CA GLY A 224 -7.06 -3.32 -30.34
C GLY A 224 -6.48 -3.48 -28.94
N ASP A 225 -7.32 -3.33 -27.94
CA ASP A 225 -6.96 -3.53 -26.56
C ASP A 225 -6.99 -5.04 -26.22
N PRO A 226 -6.03 -5.55 -25.44
CA PRO A 226 -6.11 -6.92 -24.93
C PRO A 226 -7.23 -7.04 -23.90
N ASP A 227 -7.63 -8.26 -23.60
CA ASP A 227 -8.58 -8.52 -22.51
C ASP A 227 -7.89 -8.36 -21.15
N TYR A 228 -7.93 -7.15 -20.60
CA TYR A 228 -7.31 -6.81 -19.32
C TYR A 228 -7.82 -7.65 -18.14
N ARG A 229 -9.04 -8.25 -18.23
CA ARG A 229 -9.58 -9.14 -17.19
C ARG A 229 -8.82 -10.47 -17.14
N ARG A 230 -8.10 -10.79 -18.19
CA ARG A 230 -7.29 -12.01 -18.32
C ARG A 230 -5.78 -11.74 -18.22
N ALA A 231 -5.38 -10.54 -17.81
CA ALA A 231 -3.96 -10.20 -17.69
C ALA A 231 -3.26 -10.98 -16.56
N CYS A 232 -3.94 -11.18 -15.41
CA CYS A 232 -3.45 -12.00 -14.31
C CYS A 232 -3.73 -13.48 -14.62
N ARG A 233 -2.66 -14.27 -14.85
CA ARG A 233 -2.74 -15.69 -15.31
C ARG A 233 -1.86 -16.58 -14.43
N PRO A 234 -2.19 -16.74 -13.12
CA PRO A 234 -1.40 -17.60 -12.26
C PRO A 234 -1.41 -19.04 -12.76
N PHE A 235 -0.24 -19.68 -12.75
CA PHE A 235 -0.01 -21.05 -13.24
C PHE A 235 -0.31 -21.30 -14.72
N GLY A 236 -0.61 -20.24 -15.46
CA GLY A 236 -0.90 -20.31 -16.89
C GLY A 236 0.20 -19.71 -17.76
N ASN A 237 -0.06 -19.67 -19.08
CA ASN A 237 0.78 -18.94 -20.01
C ASN A 237 0.63 -17.44 -19.78
N ASN A 238 1.66 -16.78 -19.26
CA ASN A 238 1.63 -15.35 -18.90
C ASN A 238 2.85 -14.60 -19.46
N CYS A 239 2.83 -13.28 -19.38
CA CYS A 239 3.91 -12.41 -19.86
C CYS A 239 4.41 -11.41 -18.81
N GLY A 240 4.04 -11.60 -17.57
CA GLY A 240 4.38 -10.75 -16.44
C GLY A 240 3.27 -10.76 -15.39
N PHE A 241 3.48 -10.07 -14.30
CA PHE A 241 2.44 -9.92 -13.28
C PHE A 241 1.62 -8.63 -13.48
N THR A 242 0.49 -8.53 -12.79
CA THR A 242 -0.41 -7.39 -12.79
C THR A 242 -0.42 -6.78 -11.39
N LEU A 243 -0.13 -5.49 -11.27
CA LEU A 243 -0.26 -4.79 -10.00
C LEU A 243 -1.73 -4.69 -9.60
N ALA A 244 -1.98 -4.80 -8.30
CA ALA A 244 -3.33 -4.66 -7.75
C ALA A 244 -3.32 -3.95 -6.40
N GLU A 245 -4.38 -3.22 -6.12
CA GLU A 245 -4.70 -2.86 -4.75
C GLU A 245 -5.39 -4.03 -4.05
N ALA A 246 -4.99 -4.31 -2.81
CA ALA A 246 -5.54 -5.39 -2.01
C ALA A 246 -5.34 -5.14 -0.52
N SER A 247 -6.22 -5.72 0.28
CA SER A 247 -6.11 -5.75 1.74
C SER A 247 -6.59 -7.10 2.24
N GLN A 248 -5.72 -7.84 2.93
CA GLN A 248 -6.03 -9.18 3.39
C GLN A 248 -5.52 -9.37 4.82
N PHE A 249 -6.41 -9.89 5.66
CA PHE A 249 -6.14 -10.13 7.07
C PHE A 249 -6.60 -11.51 7.51
N VAL A 250 -5.86 -12.07 8.46
CA VAL A 250 -6.24 -13.26 9.21
C VAL A 250 -6.11 -12.97 10.69
N ILE A 251 -6.97 -13.60 11.49
CA ILE A 251 -6.93 -13.50 12.93
C ILE A 251 -6.59 -14.89 13.47
N LEU A 252 -5.49 -14.98 14.18
CA LEU A 252 -5.06 -16.20 14.87
C LEU A 252 -5.51 -16.13 16.32
N PHE A 253 -6.07 -17.23 16.78
CA PHE A 253 -6.33 -17.50 18.19
C PHE A 253 -5.50 -18.70 18.63
N ASP A 254 -5.21 -18.80 19.93
CA ASP A 254 -4.87 -20.09 20.48
C ASP A 254 -6.08 -21.05 20.39
N ASP A 255 -5.83 -22.35 20.31
CA ASP A 255 -6.87 -23.34 20.05
C ASP A 255 -7.96 -23.36 21.14
N GLU A 256 -7.55 -23.16 22.38
CA GLU A 256 -8.45 -23.15 23.54
C GLU A 256 -9.42 -22.00 23.50
N LEU A 257 -8.91 -20.79 23.23
CA LEU A 257 -9.71 -19.57 23.08
C LEU A 257 -10.67 -19.66 21.89
N ALA A 258 -10.20 -20.18 20.75
CA ALA A 258 -11.06 -20.32 19.56
C ALA A 258 -12.27 -21.22 19.86
N MET A 259 -12.07 -22.30 20.58
CA MET A 259 -13.14 -23.23 20.99
C MET A 259 -14.06 -22.64 22.06
N GLU A 260 -13.48 -21.95 23.06
CA GLU A 260 -14.23 -21.29 24.13
C GLU A 260 -15.21 -20.22 23.58
N LEU A 261 -14.75 -19.44 22.64
CA LEU A 261 -15.54 -18.36 22.02
C LEU A 261 -16.58 -18.88 21.02
N GLY A 262 -16.42 -20.08 20.50
CA GLY A 262 -17.26 -20.61 19.42
C GLY A 262 -17.09 -19.82 18.12
N ALA A 263 -15.89 -19.29 17.86
CA ALA A 263 -15.58 -18.54 16.64
C ALA A 263 -15.64 -19.42 15.39
N ASN A 264 -15.91 -18.82 14.25
CA ASN A 264 -15.77 -19.49 12.96
C ASN A 264 -14.32 -19.84 12.70
N ILE A 265 -13.99 -21.11 12.64
CA ILE A 265 -12.64 -21.62 12.38
C ILE A 265 -12.54 -21.95 10.89
N TYR A 266 -11.74 -21.19 10.15
CA TYR A 266 -11.50 -21.41 8.71
C TYR A 266 -10.37 -22.40 8.43
N GLY A 267 -9.49 -22.61 9.40
CA GLY A 267 -8.37 -23.54 9.29
C GLY A 267 -7.35 -23.34 10.41
N SER A 268 -6.31 -24.14 10.39
CA SER A 268 -5.16 -23.99 11.27
C SER A 268 -3.89 -23.76 10.46
N VAL A 269 -2.97 -22.95 11.00
CA VAL A 269 -1.68 -22.71 10.37
C VAL A 269 -0.64 -23.63 11.00
N ALA A 270 -0.22 -24.65 10.25
CA ALA A 270 0.77 -25.62 10.73
C ALA A 270 2.15 -24.97 10.87
N ASP A 271 2.63 -24.27 9.84
CA ASP A 271 3.91 -23.56 9.87
C ASP A 271 4.04 -22.55 8.70
N VAL A 272 5.05 -21.67 8.79
CA VAL A 272 5.47 -20.75 7.72
C VAL A 272 6.98 -20.82 7.57
N PHE A 273 7.42 -21.24 6.41
CA PHE A 273 8.83 -21.31 6.06
C PHE A 273 9.22 -20.08 5.24
N VAL A 274 10.29 -19.41 5.64
CA VAL A 274 10.87 -18.28 4.93
C VAL A 274 12.36 -18.50 4.76
N SER A 275 12.89 -18.09 3.61
CA SER A 275 14.30 -18.15 3.30
C SER A 275 14.74 -16.85 2.62
N ALA A 276 15.95 -16.41 2.91
CA ALA A 276 16.54 -15.30 2.19
C ALA A 276 17.13 -15.79 0.86
N ASP A 277 16.96 -14.98 -0.19
CA ASP A 277 17.66 -15.19 -1.45
C ASP A 277 19.17 -15.08 -1.23
N GLY A 278 19.94 -16.12 -1.65
CA GLY A 278 21.40 -16.05 -1.65
C GLY A 278 21.90 -15.13 -2.78
N PHE A 279 23.13 -14.72 -2.75
CA PHE A 279 23.91 -14.01 -3.80
C PHE A 279 23.18 -12.97 -4.67
N LYS A 280 22.07 -12.46 -4.21
CA LYS A 280 21.18 -11.61 -4.98
C LYS A 280 21.13 -10.21 -4.42
N LYS A 281 21.19 -9.20 -5.29
CA LYS A 281 21.25 -7.81 -4.86
C LYS A 281 19.91 -7.08 -4.88
N SER A 282 19.06 -7.27 -5.88
CA SER A 282 17.84 -6.48 -6.03
C SER A 282 16.65 -7.17 -6.71
N ILE A 283 16.88 -8.02 -7.69
CA ILE A 283 15.77 -8.68 -8.44
C ILE A 283 15.79 -10.19 -8.23
N PRO A 284 14.63 -10.85 -7.97
CA PRO A 284 14.53 -12.29 -7.84
C PRO A 284 15.15 -13.01 -9.04
N GLY A 285 16.10 -13.93 -8.77
CA GLY A 285 16.68 -14.82 -9.76
C GLY A 285 15.89 -16.12 -9.85
N PRO A 286 15.68 -16.68 -11.06
CA PRO A 286 14.96 -17.93 -11.20
C PRO A 286 15.67 -19.08 -10.47
N GLY A 287 14.92 -19.86 -9.70
CA GLY A 287 15.39 -21.11 -9.10
C GLY A 287 16.35 -21.00 -7.92
N ILE A 288 16.44 -19.86 -7.26
CA ILE A 288 17.36 -19.65 -6.12
C ILE A 288 16.58 -19.31 -4.82
N GLY A 289 15.32 -18.98 -4.89
CA GLY A 289 14.50 -18.60 -3.73
C GLY A 289 13.44 -19.59 -3.40
#